data_f5f70790ffd92ba3771b27e4ca8228ee
#
_entry.id   f5f70790ffd92ba3771b27e4ca8228ee
#
_cell.length_a   1.000
_cell.length_b   1.000
_cell.length_c   1.000
_cell.angle_alpha   90.00
_cell.angle_beta   90.00
_cell.angle_gamma   90.00
#
_symmetry.space_group_name_H-M   'P 1'
#
loop_
_entity.id
_entity.type
_entity.pdbx_description
1 polymer ?
#
loop_
_entity_poly.entity_id
_entity_poly.type
_entity_poly.pdbx_seq_one_letter_code
_entity_poly.pdbx_strand_id
1 'polypeptide(L)'
;MIMMIFKNLLYSFLFLACSVNAQNQFNQNNILKAEEAFILNAQLTANVINASWQIAAGHYLYKDSIKVIINNEAIAHEFILLDESVINDEFFGESLVLQNTLVVRAVYNSTDLQNAIITVEYQGCAAGKYCYPKQRKNI
;
A
#
# COMPACT_ATOMS: atom_id res chain seq x y z
N MET A 1 -71.45 -27.98 -18.79
CA MET A 1 -70.26 -28.64 -18.29
C MET A 1 -68.98 -28.11 -18.99
N ILE A 2 -68.95 -26.83 -19.33
CA ILE A 2 -67.76 -26.21 -20.00
C ILE A 2 -67.29 -24.96 -19.24
N MET A 3 -67.96 -24.60 -18.15
CA MET A 3 -67.71 -23.33 -17.46
C MET A 3 -66.88 -23.47 -16.15
N MET A 4 -66.30 -24.65 -15.89
CA MET A 4 -65.51 -24.89 -14.66
C MET A 4 -64.01 -25.12 -14.90
N ILE A 5 -63.53 -25.11 -16.13
CA ILE A 5 -62.12 -25.43 -16.44
C ILE A 5 -61.26 -24.17 -16.55
N PHE A 6 -61.87 -22.99 -16.68
CA PHE A 6 -61.12 -21.73 -16.85
C PHE A 6 -60.68 -21.05 -15.53
N LYS A 7 -61.11 -21.52 -14.39
CA LYS A 7 -60.82 -20.86 -13.10
C LYS A 7 -59.49 -21.26 -12.44
N ASN A 8 -58.91 -22.34 -12.88
CA ASN A 8 -57.65 -22.82 -12.29
C ASN A 8 -56.37 -22.49 -13.08
N LEU A 9 -56.50 -21.81 -14.20
CA LEU A 9 -55.33 -21.44 -15.03
C LEU A 9 -54.76 -20.06 -14.70
N LEU A 10 -55.43 -19.28 -13.85
CA LEU A 10 -55.04 -17.91 -13.54
C LEU A 10 -54.21 -17.78 -12.25
N TYR A 11 -54.03 -18.87 -11.47
CA TYR A 11 -53.25 -18.83 -10.22
C TYR A 11 -51.83 -19.32 -10.35
N SER A 12 -51.43 -19.81 -11.53
CA SER A 12 -50.09 -20.40 -11.72
C SER A 12 -49.03 -19.42 -12.24
N PHE A 13 -49.33 -18.11 -12.38
CA PHE A 13 -48.41 -17.19 -13.02
C PHE A 13 -47.90 -16.05 -12.13
N LEU A 14 -48.01 -16.22 -10.80
CA LEU A 14 -47.61 -15.12 -9.88
C LEU A 14 -46.47 -15.52 -8.95
N PHE A 15 -45.61 -16.48 -9.37
CA PHE A 15 -44.38 -16.84 -8.63
C PHE A 15 -43.16 -16.71 -9.54
N LEU A 16 -43.02 -15.55 -10.17
CA LEU A 16 -41.79 -15.28 -10.90
C LEU A 16 -41.23 -13.95 -10.45
N ALA A 17 -39.96 -14.00 -10.06
CA ALA A 17 -39.04 -12.88 -9.93
C ALA A 17 -39.09 -12.08 -8.61
N CYS A 18 -38.60 -12.66 -7.53
CA CYS A 18 -37.74 -11.93 -6.63
C CYS A 18 -36.35 -12.57 -6.64
N SER A 19 -35.65 -12.42 -7.76
CA SER A 19 -34.20 -12.56 -7.75
C SER A 19 -33.65 -11.32 -7.05
N VAL A 20 -33.58 -11.37 -5.72
CA VAL A 20 -32.83 -10.40 -4.93
C VAL A 20 -31.36 -10.64 -5.29
N ASN A 21 -30.85 -9.89 -6.23
CA ASN A 21 -29.43 -9.68 -6.37
C ASN A 21 -28.95 -8.96 -5.12
N ALA A 22 -28.67 -9.71 -4.05
CA ALA A 22 -27.82 -9.27 -2.97
C ALA A 22 -26.40 -9.23 -3.53
N GLN A 23 -26.11 -8.23 -4.36
CA GLN A 23 -24.76 -7.77 -4.54
C GLN A 23 -24.35 -7.19 -3.19
N ASN A 24 -23.69 -8.01 -2.39
CA ASN A 24 -22.83 -7.52 -1.34
C ASN A 24 -21.80 -6.62 -2.04
N GLN A 25 -22.13 -5.34 -2.21
CA GLN A 25 -21.13 -4.31 -2.30
C GLN A 25 -20.41 -4.31 -0.95
N PHE A 26 -19.43 -5.21 -0.80
CA PHE A 26 -18.31 -4.91 0.05
C PHE A 26 -17.79 -3.57 -0.48
N ASN A 27 -18.18 -2.52 0.21
CA ASN A 27 -17.51 -1.25 0.15
C ASN A 27 -16.06 -1.58 0.56
N GLN A 28 -15.23 -1.91 -0.40
CA GLN A 28 -13.78 -1.85 -0.26
C GLN A 28 -13.49 -0.37 -0.13
N ASN A 29 -13.72 0.12 1.10
CA ASN A 29 -13.46 1.49 1.49
C ASN A 29 -12.03 1.80 1.13
N ASN A 30 -11.84 2.43 -0.04
CA ASN A 30 -10.75 3.31 -0.41
C ASN A 30 -9.41 3.07 0.33
N ILE A 31 -8.96 1.82 0.39
CA ILE A 31 -7.59 1.53 0.74
C ILE A 31 -6.81 1.79 -0.55
N LEU A 32 -5.98 2.81 -0.52
CA LEU A 32 -5.07 3.11 -1.63
C LEU A 32 -4.16 1.91 -1.86
N LYS A 33 -3.72 1.68 -3.07
CA LYS A 33 -2.63 0.74 -3.34
C LYS A 33 -1.34 1.28 -2.74
N ALA A 34 -0.37 0.39 -2.46
CA ALA A 34 0.89 0.81 -1.84
C ALA A 34 1.62 1.90 -2.63
N GLU A 35 1.61 1.80 -3.97
CA GLU A 35 2.21 2.78 -4.87
C GLU A 35 1.48 4.13 -4.91
N GLU A 36 0.22 4.16 -4.51
CA GLU A 36 -0.59 5.38 -4.39
C GLU A 36 -0.46 6.00 -2.99
N ALA A 37 -0.35 5.14 -1.98
CA ALA A 37 -0.17 5.56 -0.58
C ALA A 37 1.25 6.08 -0.31
N PHE A 38 2.26 5.51 -1.00
CA PHE A 38 3.68 5.81 -0.82
C PHE A 38 4.35 6.02 -2.17
N ILE A 39 4.23 7.24 -2.71
CA ILE A 39 4.81 7.58 -4.01
C ILE A 39 6.32 7.74 -3.85
N LEU A 40 7.06 6.74 -4.31
CA LEU A 40 8.52 6.71 -4.27
C LEU A 40 9.10 7.27 -5.58
N ASN A 41 10.03 8.22 -5.43
CA ASN A 41 10.94 8.66 -6.48
C ASN A 41 12.37 8.40 -6.01
N ALA A 42 13.12 7.58 -6.74
CA ALA A 42 14.49 7.24 -6.38
C ALA A 42 15.40 7.36 -7.58
N GLN A 43 16.60 7.90 -7.36
CA GLN A 43 17.58 8.19 -8.39
C GLN A 43 18.99 7.88 -7.91
N LEU A 44 19.80 7.30 -8.81
CA LEU A 44 21.23 7.16 -8.64
C LEU A 44 21.93 8.24 -9.47
N THR A 45 22.76 9.04 -8.81
CA THR A 45 23.62 10.04 -9.49
C THR A 45 25.05 9.85 -9.02
N ALA A 46 25.92 9.46 -9.92
CA ALA A 46 27.28 9.02 -9.60
C ALA A 46 27.23 7.87 -8.56
N ASN A 47 27.66 8.12 -7.32
CA ASN A 47 27.64 7.15 -6.22
C ASN A 47 26.65 7.51 -5.12
N VAL A 48 25.73 8.43 -5.39
CA VAL A 48 24.72 8.91 -4.44
C VAL A 48 23.35 8.41 -4.86
N ILE A 49 22.69 7.70 -3.95
CA ILE A 49 21.30 7.27 -4.07
C ILE A 49 20.44 8.26 -3.29
N ASN A 50 19.52 8.93 -3.97
CA ASN A 50 18.50 9.77 -3.35
C ASN A 50 17.15 9.09 -3.53
N ALA A 51 16.45 8.86 -2.45
CA ALA A 51 15.09 8.32 -2.45
C ALA A 51 14.16 9.26 -1.69
N SER A 52 13.02 9.60 -2.29
CA SER A 52 12.02 10.46 -1.69
C SER A 52 10.65 9.81 -1.75
N TRP A 53 9.86 9.98 -0.70
CA TRP A 53 8.46 9.54 -0.65
C TRP A 53 7.54 10.73 -0.42
N GLN A 54 6.43 10.69 -1.14
CA GLN A 54 5.23 11.42 -0.77
C GLN A 54 4.26 10.43 -0.14
N ILE A 55 3.93 10.63 1.12
CA ILE A 55 3.09 9.73 1.91
C ILE A 55 1.69 10.34 1.97
N ALA A 56 0.70 9.59 1.51
CA ALA A 56 -0.68 10.04 1.47
C ALA A 56 -1.21 10.35 2.88
N ALA A 57 -2.11 11.32 2.99
CA ALA A 57 -2.76 11.66 4.25
C ALA A 57 -3.40 10.43 4.90
N GLY A 58 -3.22 10.28 6.23
CA GLY A 58 -3.69 9.12 6.99
C GLY A 58 -2.85 7.85 6.80
N HIS A 59 -1.68 7.96 6.18
CA HIS A 59 -0.72 6.87 6.03
C HIS A 59 0.61 7.24 6.69
N TYR A 60 1.41 6.23 7.00
CA TYR A 60 2.75 6.41 7.54
C TYR A 60 3.68 5.26 7.12
N LEU A 61 4.97 5.52 7.11
CA LEU A 61 6.03 4.52 6.97
C LEU A 61 6.69 4.29 8.34
N TYR A 62 7.04 3.05 8.66
CA TYR A 62 7.88 2.77 9.82
C TYR A 62 9.32 3.18 9.50
N LYS A 63 9.91 4.01 10.35
CA LYS A 63 11.28 4.52 10.16
C LYS A 63 12.29 3.39 10.03
N ASP A 64 12.20 2.39 10.90
CA ASP A 64 13.14 1.26 10.93
C ASP A 64 12.97 0.30 9.74
N SER A 65 11.88 0.43 8.99
CA SER A 65 11.64 -0.37 7.79
C SER A 65 12.35 0.16 6.55
N ILE A 66 12.80 1.42 6.58
CA ILE A 66 13.49 2.04 5.44
C ILE A 66 14.88 1.44 5.29
N LYS A 67 15.17 0.88 4.11
CA LYS A 67 16.48 0.34 3.78
C LYS A 67 16.87 0.67 2.35
N VAL A 68 18.14 1.00 2.17
CA VAL A 68 18.79 1.06 0.86
C VAL A 68 19.67 -0.17 0.75
N ILE A 69 19.48 -0.97 -0.26
CA ILE A 69 20.10 -2.29 -0.43
C ILE A 69 20.83 -2.30 -1.77
N ILE A 70 22.09 -2.70 -1.77
CA ILE A 70 22.90 -2.88 -2.99
C ILE A 70 23.41 -4.31 -3.01
N ASN A 71 23.12 -5.04 -4.10
CA ASN A 71 23.51 -6.45 -4.26
C ASN A 71 23.13 -7.33 -3.06
N ASN A 72 21.92 -7.13 -2.51
CA ASN A 72 21.39 -7.80 -1.31
C ASN A 72 22.02 -7.40 0.04
N GLU A 73 22.90 -6.41 0.07
CA GLU A 73 23.48 -5.87 1.29
C GLU A 73 22.86 -4.51 1.63
N ALA A 74 22.37 -4.35 2.85
CA ALA A 74 21.84 -3.08 3.33
C ALA A 74 23.01 -2.12 3.63
N ILE A 75 22.93 -0.91 3.09
CA ILE A 75 23.94 0.13 3.30
C ILE A 75 23.43 1.23 4.23
N ALA A 76 24.35 1.94 4.87
CA ALA A 76 24.04 3.09 5.69
C ALA A 76 23.39 4.20 4.84
N HIS A 77 22.41 4.87 5.42
CA HIS A 77 21.73 6.00 4.81
C HIS A 77 21.44 7.08 5.85
N GLU A 78 21.19 8.29 5.36
CA GLU A 78 20.86 9.45 6.16
C GLU A 78 19.43 9.92 5.82
N PHE A 79 18.69 10.34 6.82
CA PHE A 79 17.41 11.03 6.64
C PHE A 79 17.68 12.52 6.46
N ILE A 80 17.46 13.04 5.26
CA ILE A 80 17.70 14.44 4.92
C ILE A 80 16.49 15.31 5.26
N LEU A 81 15.29 14.79 5.00
CA LEU A 81 14.02 15.41 5.36
C LEU A 81 13.11 14.32 5.89
N LEU A 82 12.50 14.59 7.04
CA LEU A 82 11.52 13.68 7.65
C LEU A 82 10.53 14.45 8.52
N ASP A 83 9.30 13.97 8.53
CA ASP A 83 8.25 14.35 9.48
C ASP A 83 7.99 13.13 10.36
N GLU A 84 8.56 13.14 11.56
CA GLU A 84 8.62 12.00 12.47
C GLU A 84 7.67 12.15 13.64
N SER A 85 7.00 11.08 13.99
CA SER A 85 6.20 11.00 15.21
C SER A 85 6.32 9.61 15.86
N VAL A 86 5.99 9.54 17.15
CA VAL A 86 5.87 8.28 17.88
C VAL A 86 4.40 7.91 17.96
N ILE A 87 4.08 6.70 17.58
CA ILE A 87 2.73 6.15 17.73
C ILE A 87 2.77 4.85 18.54
N ASN A 88 1.67 4.53 19.20
CA ASN A 88 1.47 3.19 19.75
C ASN A 88 0.67 2.38 18.73
N ASP A 89 1.38 1.65 17.91
CA ASP A 89 0.81 0.87 16.81
C ASP A 89 0.30 -0.48 17.32
N GLU A 90 -0.86 -0.90 16.84
CA GLU A 90 -1.48 -2.17 17.28
C GLU A 90 -0.72 -3.43 16.83
N PHE A 91 0.15 -3.30 15.80
CA PHE A 91 0.91 -4.42 15.25
C PHE A 91 2.32 -4.53 15.84
N PHE A 92 2.96 -3.37 16.13
CA PHE A 92 4.37 -3.32 16.54
C PHE A 92 4.60 -2.57 17.88
N GLY A 93 3.55 -2.08 18.52
CA GLY A 93 3.67 -1.30 19.76
C GLY A 93 4.19 0.11 19.52
N GLU A 94 5.00 0.64 20.46
CA GLU A 94 5.60 1.97 20.30
C GLU A 94 6.56 1.98 19.11
N SER A 95 6.27 2.82 18.12
CA SER A 95 6.96 2.85 16.84
C SER A 95 7.23 4.27 16.37
N LEU A 96 8.43 4.51 15.85
CA LEU A 96 8.76 5.73 15.12
C LEU A 96 8.22 5.63 13.69
N VAL A 97 7.38 6.59 13.33
CA VAL A 97 6.75 6.63 12.01
C VAL A 97 7.03 7.95 11.30
N LEU A 98 7.02 7.88 9.98
CA LEU A 98 7.28 8.99 9.07
C LEU A 98 6.02 9.29 8.27
N GLN A 99 5.68 10.57 8.16
CA GLN A 99 4.46 11.06 7.49
C GLN A 99 4.81 12.12 6.46
N ASN A 100 3.84 12.48 5.63
CA ASN A 100 3.92 13.55 4.63
C ASN A 100 5.05 13.37 3.62
N THR A 101 6.25 13.82 3.91
CA THR A 101 7.40 13.75 3.00
C THR A 101 8.63 13.19 3.70
N LEU A 102 9.29 12.27 3.01
CA LEU A 102 10.54 11.66 3.45
C LEU A 102 11.58 11.80 2.34
N VAL A 103 12.81 12.16 2.69
CA VAL A 103 13.98 12.13 1.80
C VAL A 103 15.12 11.42 2.50
N VAL A 104 15.65 10.41 1.83
CA VAL A 104 16.77 9.58 2.28
C VAL A 104 17.90 9.69 1.27
N ARG A 105 19.12 9.76 1.79
CA ARG A 105 20.36 9.77 1.00
C ARG A 105 21.27 8.66 1.46
N ALA A 106 21.81 7.89 0.51
CA ALA A 106 22.85 6.89 0.76
C ALA A 106 24.03 7.13 -0.19
N VAL A 107 25.25 6.92 0.32
CA VAL A 107 26.48 7.02 -0.47
C VAL A 107 27.11 5.64 -0.53
N TYR A 108 27.43 5.20 -1.73
CA TYR A 108 28.09 3.93 -1.96
C TYR A 108 29.49 4.13 -2.55
N ASN A 109 30.49 3.70 -1.81
CA ASN A 109 31.91 3.94 -2.15
C ASN A 109 32.52 2.82 -3.00
N SER A 110 31.79 2.29 -3.98
CA SER A 110 32.34 1.32 -4.92
C SER A 110 32.43 1.91 -6.32
N THR A 111 33.46 1.52 -7.05
CA THR A 111 33.70 1.93 -8.44
C THR A 111 32.83 1.16 -9.44
N ASP A 112 32.15 0.08 -9.02
CA ASP A 112 31.39 -0.80 -9.89
C ASP A 112 29.89 -0.76 -9.57
N LEU A 113 29.25 0.39 -9.88
CA LEU A 113 27.79 0.54 -9.78
C LEU A 113 27.05 0.18 -11.08
N GLN A 114 27.79 -0.01 -12.19
CA GLN A 114 27.14 -0.18 -13.50
C GLN A 114 26.31 -1.48 -13.59
N ASN A 115 26.64 -2.47 -12.78
CA ASN A 115 25.92 -3.76 -12.74
C ASN A 115 25.27 -4.02 -11.37
N ALA A 116 25.28 -3.04 -10.47
CA ALA A 116 24.72 -3.21 -9.14
C ALA A 116 23.18 -3.20 -9.19
N ILE A 117 22.57 -4.15 -8.47
CA ILE A 117 21.11 -4.13 -8.23
C ILE A 117 20.88 -3.26 -7.00
N ILE A 118 20.25 -2.10 -7.22
CA ILE A 118 19.90 -1.18 -6.14
C ILE A 118 18.42 -1.33 -5.84
N THR A 119 18.10 -1.60 -4.58
CA THR A 119 16.73 -1.80 -4.11
C THR A 119 16.47 -0.87 -2.93
N VAL A 120 15.30 -0.23 -2.93
CA VAL A 120 14.78 0.48 -1.77
C VAL A 120 13.66 -0.36 -1.16
N GLU A 121 13.76 -0.62 0.15
CA GLU A 121 12.79 -1.39 0.92
C GLU A 121 12.11 -0.50 1.96
N TYR A 122 10.80 -0.66 2.14
CA TYR A 122 10.01 0.08 3.12
C TYR A 122 8.73 -0.64 3.47
N GLN A 123 8.13 -0.29 4.62
CA GLN A 123 6.82 -0.79 5.04
C GLN A 123 6.04 0.32 5.74
N GLY A 124 4.74 0.32 5.55
CA GLY A 124 3.86 1.31 6.16
C GLY A 124 2.42 0.84 6.25
N CYS A 125 1.58 1.69 6.83
CA CYS A 125 0.19 1.39 7.09
C CYS A 125 -0.72 2.57 6.74
N ALA A 126 -2.00 2.26 6.47
CA ALA A 126 -3.10 3.19 6.61
C ALA A 126 -3.52 3.21 8.08
N ALA A 127 -3.41 4.35 8.74
CA ALA A 127 -3.59 4.51 10.18
C ALA A 127 -4.92 3.91 10.68
N GLY A 128 -4.85 2.97 11.63
CA GLY A 128 -6.01 2.31 12.23
C GLY A 128 -6.84 1.44 11.27
N LYS A 129 -6.30 1.07 10.11
CA LYS A 129 -7.04 0.31 9.10
C LYS A 129 -6.30 -0.90 8.59
N TYR A 130 -5.10 -0.72 8.01
CA TYR A 130 -4.44 -1.76 7.25
C TYR A 130 -2.93 -1.51 7.16
N CYS A 131 -2.12 -2.54 7.34
CA CYS A 131 -0.68 -2.50 7.08
C CYS A 131 -0.34 -3.19 5.77
N TYR A 132 0.38 -2.48 4.93
CA TYR A 132 0.82 -2.99 3.64
C TYR A 132 1.93 -4.03 3.83
N PRO A 133 1.99 -5.03 2.98
CA PRO A 133 3.18 -5.88 2.89
C PRO A 133 4.42 -5.02 2.63
N LYS A 134 5.57 -5.52 3.08
CA LYS A 134 6.85 -4.88 2.80
C LYS A 134 7.03 -4.66 1.30
N GLN A 135 7.35 -3.44 0.93
CA GLN A 135 7.59 -3.03 -0.45
C GLN A 135 9.08 -3.09 -0.77
N ARG A 136 9.41 -3.54 -1.97
CA ARG A 136 10.77 -3.55 -2.53
C ARG A 136 10.71 -2.99 -3.95
N LYS A 137 11.48 -1.96 -4.21
CA LYS A 137 11.55 -1.29 -5.52
C LYS A 137 12.98 -1.22 -5.99
N ASN A 138 13.26 -1.80 -7.16
CA ASN A 138 14.54 -1.63 -7.84
C ASN A 138 14.57 -0.26 -8.54
N ILE A 139 15.72 0.39 -8.55
CA ILE A 139 15.97 1.70 -9.15
C ILE A 139 17.12 1.65 -10.14
#